data_be102cc0a19c8355c90f6ecbc35a417d
#
_entry.id   be102cc0a19c8355c90f6ecbc35a417d
#
_cell.length_a   1.000
_cell.length_b   1.000
_cell.length_c   1.000
_cell.angle_alpha   90.00
_cell.angle_beta   90.00
_cell.angle_gamma   90.00
#
_symmetry.space_group_name_H-M   'P 1'
#
loop_
_entity.id
_entity.type
_entity.pdbx_description
1 polymer ?
#
loop_
_entity_poly.entity_id
_entity_poly.type
_entity_poly.pdbx_seq_one_letter_code
_entity_poly.pdbx_strand_id
1 'polypeptide(L)'
;PKTGTTSIQSSLFESLRDKRFRLVTLDSYFGNRTMSAAFMPTEFGRASIFFRGVGPDRMRTIQSGAIAYLDRRLRQARRSGQVPIISAEMIWMSSEEQLRVLASFLADRGFRPRVYGYIRAPLDMLESVLQQKIRVGRTEPWKELQAMMEGRPLRRGISVLDDVFGQASVDLKYFDPDLFPGRCVVMDFCERAGIEFGGDKVIRVNESLNINAVKFLHAIGRYRIAQGKSMPASMTAMELLKWESLVHVLQAVPGPPLRLHSSLTSAFAESFKAEQPLLEKRLGRPAPATLAARRNDEGVRSEAELSFFDQDTLDWLEEFTGERVGRDGQDPAVAPAVGEMLD
;
A
#
# COMPACT_ATOMS: atom_id res chain seq x y z
N PRO A 1 -3.07 -0.64 -6.23
CA PRO A 1 -2.53 -0.44 -4.88
C PRO A 1 -3.09 -1.50 -3.90
N LYS A 2 -2.37 -1.75 -2.78
CA LYS A 2 -2.81 -2.67 -1.71
C LYS A 2 -3.00 -4.13 -2.15
N THR A 3 -2.15 -4.59 -3.05
CA THR A 3 -2.16 -5.94 -3.63
C THR A 3 -0.88 -6.72 -3.33
N GLY A 4 -0.27 -6.50 -2.16
CA GLY A 4 0.91 -7.24 -1.71
C GLY A 4 2.24 -6.83 -2.35
N THR A 5 2.32 -5.65 -2.98
CA THR A 5 3.56 -5.15 -3.61
C THR A 5 4.74 -5.17 -2.64
N THR A 6 4.54 -4.78 -1.38
CA THR A 6 5.59 -4.78 -0.36
C THR A 6 6.07 -6.21 -0.05
N SER A 7 5.14 -7.17 0.06
CA SER A 7 5.52 -8.59 0.27
C SER A 7 6.33 -9.14 -0.91
N ILE A 8 5.93 -8.80 -2.15
CA ILE A 8 6.71 -9.17 -3.36
C ILE A 8 8.11 -8.55 -3.28
N GLN A 9 8.20 -7.24 -3.01
CA GLN A 9 9.48 -6.53 -2.93
C GLN A 9 10.39 -7.12 -1.86
N SER A 10 9.89 -7.30 -0.63
CA SER A 10 10.66 -7.83 0.49
C SER A 10 11.12 -9.27 0.24
N SER A 11 10.22 -10.13 -0.27
CA SER A 11 10.57 -11.52 -0.58
C SER A 11 11.62 -11.61 -1.67
N LEU A 12 11.51 -10.83 -2.75
CA LEU A 12 12.51 -10.80 -3.81
C LEU A 12 13.84 -10.20 -3.33
N PHE A 13 13.80 -9.16 -2.50
CA PHE A 13 15.02 -8.54 -1.99
C PHE A 13 15.84 -9.52 -1.15
N GLU A 14 15.21 -10.22 -0.24
CA GLU A 14 15.87 -11.14 0.69
C GLU A 14 16.21 -12.49 0.05
N SER A 15 15.39 -12.95 -0.89
CA SER A 15 15.39 -14.36 -1.28
C SER A 15 15.47 -14.64 -2.77
N LEU A 16 15.61 -13.61 -3.63
CA LEU A 16 15.80 -13.85 -5.07
C LEU A 16 17.15 -14.55 -5.31
N ARG A 17 17.09 -15.81 -5.72
CA ARG A 17 18.28 -16.64 -6.05
C ARG A 17 18.40 -16.91 -7.56
N ASP A 18 17.33 -16.67 -8.30
CA ASP A 18 17.32 -16.84 -9.77
C ASP A 18 18.24 -15.82 -10.43
N LYS A 19 19.39 -16.29 -10.90
CA LYS A 19 20.44 -15.45 -11.50
C LYS A 19 20.04 -14.82 -12.84
N ARG A 20 18.94 -15.28 -13.44
CA ARG A 20 18.38 -14.69 -14.67
C ARG A 20 17.76 -13.34 -14.42
N PHE A 21 17.42 -13.02 -13.17
CA PHE A 21 16.73 -11.79 -12.79
C PHE A 21 17.57 -10.92 -11.87
N ARG A 22 17.30 -9.63 -11.92
CA ARG A 22 17.93 -8.62 -11.06
C ARG A 22 16.89 -7.61 -10.56
N LEU A 23 16.73 -7.54 -9.26
CA LEU A 23 15.90 -6.51 -8.64
C LEU A 23 16.59 -5.14 -8.74
N VAL A 24 15.91 -4.15 -9.34
CA VAL A 24 16.39 -2.78 -9.53
C VAL A 24 15.69 -1.89 -8.51
N THR A 25 16.19 -1.87 -7.27
CA THR A 25 15.71 -1.00 -6.17
C THR A 25 16.89 -0.40 -5.44
N LEU A 26 16.67 0.70 -4.69
CA LEU A 26 17.71 1.28 -3.82
C LEU A 26 17.88 0.45 -2.55
N ASP A 27 16.76 -0.06 -2.02
CA ASP A 27 16.69 -0.99 -0.90
C ASP A 27 15.32 -1.66 -0.82
N SER A 28 15.10 -2.55 0.14
CA SER A 28 13.92 -3.40 0.27
C SER A 28 12.56 -2.68 0.31
N TYR A 29 12.55 -1.42 0.74
CA TYR A 29 11.32 -0.64 0.94
C TYR A 29 11.06 0.42 -0.14
N PHE A 30 11.99 0.68 -1.06
CA PHE A 30 12.07 1.97 -1.73
C PHE A 30 12.02 1.97 -3.26
N GLY A 31 11.53 0.91 -3.88
CA GLY A 31 11.16 0.97 -5.30
C GLY A 31 10.28 2.18 -5.59
N ASN A 32 9.30 2.45 -4.73
CA ASN A 32 8.45 3.65 -4.82
C ASN A 32 9.24 4.95 -4.72
N ARG A 33 10.18 5.07 -3.77
CA ARG A 33 11.00 6.27 -3.58
C ARG A 33 11.87 6.55 -4.79
N THR A 34 12.56 5.53 -5.29
CA THR A 34 13.43 5.65 -6.48
C THR A 34 12.63 6.05 -7.71
N MET A 35 11.50 5.38 -7.95
CA MET A 35 10.65 5.66 -9.10
C MET A 35 9.99 7.02 -9.01
N SER A 36 9.52 7.43 -7.81
CA SER A 36 8.98 8.77 -7.57
C SER A 36 10.05 9.85 -7.81
N ALA A 37 11.26 9.64 -7.32
CA ALA A 37 12.35 10.58 -7.51
C ALA A 37 12.74 10.74 -8.99
N ALA A 38 12.80 9.60 -9.73
CA ALA A 38 13.27 9.63 -11.11
C ALA A 38 12.24 10.20 -12.10
N PHE A 39 10.95 9.88 -11.91
CA PHE A 39 9.94 10.10 -12.95
C PHE A 39 8.76 10.98 -12.54
N MET A 40 8.68 11.46 -11.29
CA MET A 40 7.67 12.45 -10.90
C MET A 40 8.19 13.87 -11.13
N PRO A 41 7.36 14.81 -11.60
CA PRO A 41 7.70 16.21 -11.65
C PRO A 41 8.10 16.73 -10.27
N THR A 42 9.04 17.68 -10.22
CA THR A 42 9.56 18.26 -8.97
C THR A 42 8.46 18.82 -8.07
N GLU A 43 7.38 19.32 -8.65
CA GLU A 43 6.21 19.86 -7.92
C GLU A 43 5.42 18.72 -7.22
N PHE A 44 5.24 17.58 -7.89
CA PHE A 44 4.60 16.40 -7.29
C PHE A 44 5.53 15.66 -6.33
N GLY A 45 6.84 15.65 -6.61
CA GLY A 45 7.85 15.07 -5.70
C GLY A 45 7.81 15.70 -4.32
N ARG A 46 7.57 17.03 -4.25
CA ARG A 46 7.41 17.74 -2.97
C ARG A 46 6.14 17.38 -2.20
N ALA A 47 5.08 17.02 -2.88
CA ALA A 47 3.83 16.52 -2.27
C ALA A 47 3.94 15.05 -1.82
N SER A 48 4.93 14.32 -2.32
CA SER A 48 5.19 12.93 -1.90
C SER A 48 5.65 12.89 -0.45
N ILE A 49 5.16 11.90 0.30
CA ILE A 49 5.61 11.63 1.67
C ILE A 49 7.13 11.43 1.77
N PHE A 50 7.78 10.98 0.69
CA PHE A 50 9.22 10.74 0.64
C PHE A 50 10.08 11.99 0.52
N PHE A 51 9.50 13.10 0.06
CA PHE A 51 10.24 14.33 -0.27
C PHE A 51 9.59 15.59 0.31
N ARG A 52 8.73 15.43 1.31
CA ARG A 52 8.10 16.58 1.98
C ARG A 52 9.16 17.50 2.56
N GLY A 53 9.04 18.80 2.28
CA GLY A 53 9.99 19.83 2.75
C GLY A 53 11.31 19.90 1.97
N VAL A 54 11.51 19.07 0.95
CA VAL A 54 12.69 19.15 0.08
C VAL A 54 12.53 20.31 -0.90
N GLY A 55 13.49 21.23 -0.90
CA GLY A 55 13.52 22.38 -1.83
C GLY A 55 13.78 21.95 -3.29
N PRO A 56 13.46 22.82 -4.27
CA PRO A 56 13.53 22.49 -5.70
C PRO A 56 14.92 22.02 -6.16
N ASP A 57 15.98 22.72 -5.74
CA ASP A 57 17.36 22.40 -6.14
C ASP A 57 17.81 21.04 -5.63
N ARG A 58 17.51 20.76 -4.36
CA ARG A 58 17.80 19.47 -3.77
C ARG A 58 16.97 18.36 -4.40
N MET A 59 15.72 18.65 -4.79
CA MET A 59 14.87 17.68 -5.51
C MET A 59 15.45 17.36 -6.89
N ARG A 60 15.98 18.34 -7.64
CA ARG A 60 16.69 18.11 -8.92
C ARG A 60 17.91 17.21 -8.74
N THR A 61 18.69 17.44 -7.68
CA THR A 61 19.84 16.59 -7.35
C THR A 61 19.42 15.15 -7.04
N ILE A 62 18.36 14.97 -6.25
CA ILE A 62 17.79 13.64 -5.92
C ILE A 62 17.30 12.94 -7.18
N GLN A 63 16.59 13.65 -8.06
CA GLN A 63 16.09 13.14 -9.33
C GLN A 63 17.24 12.67 -10.24
N SER A 64 18.24 13.51 -10.44
CA SER A 64 19.41 13.15 -11.24
C SER A 64 20.15 11.95 -10.67
N GLY A 65 20.29 11.88 -9.34
CA GLY A 65 20.87 10.72 -8.66
C GLY A 65 20.06 9.44 -8.84
N ALA A 66 18.72 9.51 -8.75
CA ALA A 66 17.83 8.38 -8.95
C ALA A 66 17.90 7.86 -10.40
N ILE A 67 17.88 8.76 -11.37
CA ILE A 67 18.03 8.42 -12.81
C ILE A 67 19.39 7.75 -13.06
N ALA A 68 20.47 8.33 -12.56
CA ALA A 68 21.82 7.78 -12.72
C ALA A 68 21.95 6.40 -12.05
N TYR A 69 21.32 6.21 -10.90
CA TYR A 69 21.26 4.92 -10.22
C TYR A 69 20.55 3.86 -11.07
N LEU A 70 19.33 4.18 -11.54
CA LEU A 70 18.55 3.27 -12.38
C LEU A 70 19.32 2.91 -13.67
N ASP A 71 19.90 3.92 -14.33
CA ASP A 71 20.70 3.73 -15.52
C ASP A 71 21.86 2.74 -15.30
N ARG A 72 22.62 2.94 -14.23
CA ARG A 72 23.72 2.03 -13.85
C ARG A 72 23.24 0.61 -13.61
N ARG A 73 22.12 0.43 -12.88
CA ARG A 73 21.55 -0.90 -12.56
C ARG A 73 21.03 -1.60 -13.80
N LEU A 74 20.39 -0.88 -14.71
CA LEU A 74 19.91 -1.41 -15.99
C LEU A 74 21.07 -1.81 -16.90
N ARG A 75 22.10 -0.97 -17.03
CA ARG A 75 23.33 -1.35 -17.80
C ARG A 75 24.00 -2.58 -17.22
N GLN A 76 24.03 -2.72 -15.90
CA GLN A 76 24.59 -3.90 -15.25
C GLN A 76 23.75 -5.14 -15.57
N ALA A 77 22.42 -5.05 -15.48
CA ALA A 77 21.53 -6.16 -15.86
C ALA A 77 21.76 -6.58 -17.31
N ARG A 78 21.83 -5.60 -18.24
CA ARG A 78 22.08 -5.86 -19.67
C ARG A 78 23.43 -6.56 -19.93
N ARG A 79 24.51 -6.08 -19.29
CA ARG A 79 25.85 -6.69 -19.43
C ARG A 79 25.89 -8.13 -18.91
N SER A 80 25.11 -8.44 -17.91
CA SER A 80 25.01 -9.78 -17.29
C SER A 80 23.92 -10.66 -17.93
N GLY A 81 23.25 -10.21 -19.00
CA GLY A 81 22.14 -10.93 -19.62
C GLY A 81 20.93 -11.16 -18.72
N GLN A 82 20.75 -10.30 -17.67
CA GLN A 82 19.70 -10.45 -16.68
C GLN A 82 18.47 -9.62 -17.04
N VAL A 83 17.30 -10.13 -16.65
CA VAL A 83 16.03 -9.42 -16.73
C VAL A 83 15.88 -8.51 -15.51
N PRO A 84 15.82 -7.17 -15.67
CA PRO A 84 15.61 -6.26 -14.55
C PRO A 84 14.17 -6.31 -14.07
N ILE A 85 13.98 -6.38 -12.75
CA ILE A 85 12.68 -6.26 -12.09
C ILE A 85 12.59 -4.87 -11.45
N ILE A 86 11.59 -4.09 -11.86
CA ILE A 86 11.23 -2.81 -11.27
C ILE A 86 9.87 -2.98 -10.62
N SER A 87 9.80 -2.86 -9.30
CA SER A 87 8.54 -2.96 -8.57
C SER A 87 8.27 -1.66 -7.83
N ALA A 88 7.18 -0.99 -8.17
CA ALA A 88 6.76 0.26 -7.55
C ALA A 88 5.25 0.47 -7.69
N GLU A 89 4.57 0.67 -6.57
CA GLU A 89 3.14 1.01 -6.55
C GLU A 89 2.85 2.35 -7.26
N MET A 90 3.83 3.25 -7.25
CA MET A 90 3.76 4.56 -7.89
C MET A 90 3.53 4.49 -9.41
N ILE A 91 3.91 3.41 -10.07
CA ILE A 91 3.63 3.21 -11.51
C ILE A 91 2.12 3.32 -11.79
N TRP A 92 1.28 2.76 -10.91
CA TRP A 92 -0.18 2.86 -11.02
C TRP A 92 -0.69 4.30 -10.84
N MET A 93 -0.02 5.09 -10.01
CA MET A 93 -0.41 6.47 -9.69
C MET A 93 0.13 7.50 -10.69
N SER A 94 1.02 7.09 -11.59
CA SER A 94 1.69 7.95 -12.55
C SER A 94 0.73 8.46 -13.64
N SER A 95 1.00 9.65 -14.16
CA SER A 95 0.31 10.16 -15.34
C SER A 95 0.79 9.41 -16.61
N GLU A 96 0.02 9.52 -17.69
CA GLU A 96 0.41 8.97 -18.98
C GLU A 96 1.78 9.51 -19.44
N GLU A 97 2.01 10.82 -19.29
CA GLU A 97 3.28 11.45 -19.63
C GLU A 97 4.46 10.84 -18.86
N GLN A 98 4.32 10.66 -17.55
CA GLN A 98 5.33 10.02 -16.70
C GLN A 98 5.62 8.59 -17.13
N LEU A 99 4.58 7.83 -17.47
CA LEU A 99 4.74 6.47 -17.96
C LEU A 99 5.40 6.42 -19.34
N ARG A 100 5.12 7.38 -20.24
CA ARG A 100 5.81 7.51 -21.52
C ARG A 100 7.30 7.83 -21.34
N VAL A 101 7.64 8.71 -20.40
CA VAL A 101 9.04 9.00 -20.04
C VAL A 101 9.74 7.74 -19.52
N LEU A 102 9.09 6.97 -18.63
CA LEU A 102 9.61 5.70 -18.15
C LEU A 102 9.79 4.69 -19.29
N ALA A 103 8.79 4.54 -20.16
CA ALA A 103 8.85 3.61 -21.30
C ALA A 103 10.01 3.95 -22.25
N SER A 104 10.17 5.24 -22.61
CA SER A 104 11.28 5.71 -23.42
C SER A 104 12.64 5.48 -22.73
N PHE A 105 12.73 5.79 -21.43
CA PHE A 105 13.93 5.55 -20.64
C PHE A 105 14.40 4.08 -20.67
N LEU A 106 13.45 3.14 -20.63
CA LEU A 106 13.73 1.71 -20.71
C LEU A 106 14.09 1.29 -22.14
N ALA A 107 13.35 1.80 -23.14
CA ALA A 107 13.58 1.49 -24.55
C ALA A 107 14.96 1.94 -25.04
N ASP A 108 15.41 3.16 -24.65
CA ASP A 108 16.76 3.70 -24.96
C ASP A 108 17.88 2.80 -24.43
N ARG A 109 17.58 1.98 -23.42
CA ARG A 109 18.51 1.01 -22.82
C ARG A 109 18.35 -0.39 -23.36
N GLY A 110 17.48 -0.54 -24.37
CA GLY A 110 17.23 -1.80 -25.07
C GLY A 110 16.33 -2.77 -24.28
N PHE A 111 15.50 -2.26 -23.34
CA PHE A 111 14.53 -3.07 -22.62
C PHE A 111 13.13 -2.85 -23.15
N ARG A 112 12.39 -3.94 -23.31
CA ARG A 112 10.95 -3.93 -23.57
C ARG A 112 10.24 -4.39 -22.31
N PRO A 113 9.56 -3.48 -21.57
CA PRO A 113 8.94 -3.84 -20.30
C PRO A 113 7.73 -4.76 -20.51
N ARG A 114 7.56 -5.71 -19.60
CA ARG A 114 6.31 -6.43 -19.37
C ARG A 114 5.76 -5.98 -18.02
N VAL A 115 4.55 -5.50 -18.01
CA VAL A 115 3.90 -4.93 -16.82
C VAL A 115 3.02 -5.99 -16.17
N TYR A 116 3.25 -6.27 -14.89
CA TYR A 116 2.41 -7.16 -14.09
C TYR A 116 1.64 -6.35 -13.07
N GLY A 117 0.33 -6.56 -12.98
CA GLY A 117 -0.52 -5.86 -12.04
C GLY A 117 -1.62 -6.73 -11.47
N TYR A 118 -2.12 -6.30 -10.30
CA TYR A 118 -3.26 -6.92 -9.64
C TYR A 118 -4.36 -5.90 -9.40
N ILE A 119 -5.59 -6.30 -9.67
CA ILE A 119 -6.80 -5.51 -9.44
C ILE A 119 -7.48 -6.09 -8.20
N ARG A 120 -7.51 -5.33 -7.13
CA ARG A 120 -8.16 -5.71 -5.87
C ARG A 120 -9.60 -5.25 -5.85
N ALA A 121 -10.46 -5.98 -5.13
CA ALA A 121 -11.81 -5.56 -4.82
C ALA A 121 -11.81 -4.12 -4.25
N PRO A 122 -12.60 -3.20 -4.79
CA PRO A 122 -12.52 -1.79 -4.43
C PRO A 122 -12.79 -1.54 -2.95
N LEU A 123 -13.74 -2.23 -2.35
CA LEU A 123 -14.04 -2.09 -0.93
C LEU A 123 -12.88 -2.57 -0.05
N ASP A 124 -12.30 -3.73 -0.35
CA ASP A 124 -11.11 -4.22 0.35
C ASP A 124 -9.92 -3.28 0.19
N MET A 125 -9.82 -2.61 -0.96
CA MET A 125 -8.80 -1.58 -1.19
C MET A 125 -9.04 -0.36 -0.29
N LEU A 126 -10.27 0.16 -0.21
CA LEU A 126 -10.62 1.31 0.64
C LEU A 126 -10.34 1.01 2.12
N GLU A 127 -10.80 -0.15 2.62
CA GLU A 127 -10.55 -0.60 3.99
C GLU A 127 -9.05 -0.68 4.29
N SER A 128 -8.28 -1.28 3.38
CA SER A 128 -6.82 -1.38 3.53
C SER A 128 -6.11 -0.03 3.45
N VAL A 129 -6.63 0.92 2.67
CA VAL A 129 -6.08 2.28 2.60
C VAL A 129 -6.39 3.05 3.87
N LEU A 130 -7.62 2.96 4.41
CA LEU A 130 -7.96 3.59 5.68
C LEU A 130 -7.04 3.10 6.81
N GLN A 131 -6.86 1.77 6.93
CA GLN A 131 -5.92 1.19 7.90
C GLN A 131 -4.51 1.76 7.73
N GLN A 132 -4.00 1.83 6.50
CA GLN A 132 -2.68 2.37 6.24
C GLN A 132 -2.57 3.85 6.62
N LYS A 133 -3.59 4.67 6.32
CA LYS A 133 -3.59 6.08 6.66
C LYS A 133 -3.55 6.30 8.16
N ILE A 134 -4.33 5.52 8.91
CA ILE A 134 -4.32 5.54 10.38
C ILE A 134 -2.96 5.06 10.89
N ARG A 135 -2.44 3.94 10.39
CA ARG A 135 -1.14 3.39 10.77
C ARG A 135 0.02 4.37 10.55
N VAL A 136 0.01 5.15 9.48
CA VAL A 136 1.04 6.18 9.24
C VAL A 136 0.71 7.53 9.86
N GLY A 137 -0.31 7.60 10.71
CA GLY A 137 -0.67 8.77 11.49
C GLY A 137 -1.14 9.95 10.67
N ARG A 138 -1.96 9.73 9.66
CA ARG A 138 -2.59 10.83 8.92
C ARG A 138 -3.60 11.55 9.81
N THR A 139 -3.64 12.86 9.71
CA THR A 139 -4.50 13.71 10.56
C THR A 139 -5.98 13.66 10.16
N GLU A 140 -6.26 13.43 8.88
CA GLU A 140 -7.62 13.38 8.32
C GLU A 140 -7.81 12.11 7.45
N PRO A 141 -7.65 10.89 8.03
CA PRO A 141 -7.68 9.65 7.25
C PRO A 141 -9.03 9.43 6.57
N TRP A 142 -10.11 9.90 7.20
CA TRP A 142 -11.48 9.77 6.70
C TRP A 142 -11.75 10.65 5.48
N LYS A 143 -11.34 11.92 5.56
CA LYS A 143 -11.45 12.86 4.44
C LYS A 143 -10.63 12.40 3.22
N GLU A 144 -9.45 11.86 3.48
CA GLU A 144 -8.62 11.30 2.41
C GLU A 144 -9.26 10.05 1.79
N LEU A 145 -9.99 9.25 2.57
CA LEU A 145 -10.76 8.10 2.07
C LEU A 145 -11.90 8.56 1.16
N GLN A 146 -12.66 9.59 1.57
CA GLN A 146 -13.73 10.18 0.75
C GLN A 146 -13.21 10.70 -0.58
N ALA A 147 -12.11 11.44 -0.58
CA ALA A 147 -11.47 11.91 -1.82
C ALA A 147 -11.03 10.76 -2.75
N MET A 148 -10.67 9.61 -2.18
CA MET A 148 -10.38 8.42 -2.99
C MET A 148 -11.61 7.78 -3.60
N MET A 149 -12.75 7.79 -2.92
CA MET A 149 -14.01 7.29 -3.46
C MET A 149 -14.52 8.13 -4.63
N GLU A 150 -14.20 9.41 -4.65
CA GLU A 150 -14.48 10.34 -5.74
C GLU A 150 -13.44 10.29 -6.88
N GLY A 151 -12.40 9.49 -6.70
CA GLY A 151 -11.20 9.46 -7.54
C GLY A 151 -11.36 8.77 -8.90
N ARG A 152 -10.22 8.54 -9.54
CA ARG A 152 -10.16 8.04 -10.92
C ARG A 152 -10.74 6.63 -11.05
N PRO A 153 -11.59 6.38 -12.08
CA PRO A 153 -12.04 5.05 -12.45
C PRO A 153 -10.86 4.11 -12.72
N LEU A 154 -10.98 2.83 -12.34
CA LEU A 154 -9.95 1.80 -12.60
C LEU A 154 -9.65 1.65 -14.09
N ARG A 155 -10.68 1.71 -14.94
CA ARG A 155 -10.57 1.64 -16.41
C ARG A 155 -9.55 2.63 -16.95
N ARG A 156 -9.49 3.86 -16.40
CA ARG A 156 -8.56 4.89 -16.87
C ARG A 156 -7.11 4.52 -16.61
N GLY A 157 -6.82 3.96 -15.42
CA GLY A 157 -5.47 3.50 -15.11
C GLY A 157 -5.04 2.35 -16.01
N ILE A 158 -5.94 1.41 -16.30
CA ILE A 158 -5.68 0.28 -17.20
C ILE A 158 -5.46 0.76 -18.63
N SER A 159 -6.33 1.64 -19.14
CA SER A 159 -6.19 2.21 -20.48
C SER A 159 -4.84 2.89 -20.67
N VAL A 160 -4.43 3.72 -19.70
CA VAL A 160 -3.14 4.41 -19.76
C VAL A 160 -1.96 3.41 -19.80
N LEU A 161 -2.01 2.32 -19.05
CA LEU A 161 -0.97 1.28 -19.14
C LEU A 161 -0.97 0.60 -20.51
N ASP A 162 -2.15 0.25 -21.03
CA ASP A 162 -2.30 -0.38 -22.33
C ASP A 162 -1.82 0.52 -23.47
N ASP A 163 -2.12 1.83 -23.40
CA ASP A 163 -1.72 2.83 -24.40
C ASP A 163 -0.21 3.10 -24.41
N VAL A 164 0.42 3.04 -23.24
CA VAL A 164 1.87 3.31 -23.11
C VAL A 164 2.72 2.08 -23.40
N PHE A 165 2.34 0.91 -22.87
CA PHE A 165 3.17 -0.30 -22.94
C PHE A 165 2.69 -1.32 -23.98
N GLY A 166 1.49 -1.12 -24.53
CA GLY A 166 0.81 -2.07 -25.40
C GLY A 166 0.08 -3.15 -24.60
N GLN A 167 -1.19 -3.41 -24.94
CA GLN A 167 -2.05 -4.35 -24.23
C GLN A 167 -1.42 -5.75 -24.05
N ALA A 168 -0.72 -6.24 -25.06
CA ALA A 168 -0.03 -7.54 -25.05
C ALA A 168 1.12 -7.61 -24.02
N SER A 169 1.66 -6.46 -23.64
CA SER A 169 2.74 -6.34 -22.65
C SER A 169 2.22 -6.07 -21.24
N VAL A 170 0.90 -5.85 -21.06
CA VAL A 170 0.27 -5.55 -19.78
C VAL A 170 -0.54 -6.74 -19.30
N ASP A 171 0.01 -7.48 -18.35
CA ASP A 171 -0.58 -8.67 -17.75
C ASP A 171 -1.25 -8.33 -16.41
N LEU A 172 -2.57 -8.21 -16.41
CA LEU A 172 -3.37 -7.89 -15.24
C LEU A 172 -4.15 -9.12 -14.76
N LYS A 173 -4.25 -9.25 -13.43
CA LYS A 173 -5.00 -10.33 -12.77
C LYS A 173 -5.83 -9.78 -11.63
N TYR A 174 -6.98 -10.37 -11.33
CA TYR A 174 -7.70 -10.07 -10.10
C TYR A 174 -6.87 -10.51 -8.89
N PHE A 175 -6.82 -9.68 -7.86
CA PHE A 175 -6.22 -10.04 -6.58
C PHE A 175 -7.22 -10.87 -5.79
N ASP A 176 -7.09 -12.16 -5.92
CA ASP A 176 -7.87 -13.14 -5.20
C ASP A 176 -6.92 -14.23 -4.66
N PRO A 177 -6.62 -14.20 -3.34
CA PRO A 177 -5.71 -15.17 -2.74
C PRO A 177 -6.13 -16.63 -2.95
N ASP A 178 -7.43 -16.93 -3.08
CA ASP A 178 -7.90 -18.30 -3.28
C ASP A 178 -7.51 -18.84 -4.67
N LEU A 179 -7.19 -17.96 -5.60
CA LEU A 179 -6.72 -18.31 -6.95
C LEU A 179 -5.18 -18.27 -7.08
N PHE A 180 -4.45 -18.02 -6.00
CA PHE A 180 -2.99 -17.96 -6.03
C PHE A 180 -2.36 -19.26 -5.55
N PRO A 181 -1.22 -19.69 -6.13
CA PRO A 181 -0.44 -20.80 -5.63
C PRO A 181 -0.12 -20.62 -4.15
N GLY A 182 -0.50 -21.58 -3.30
CA GLY A 182 -0.34 -21.48 -1.86
C GLY A 182 -1.02 -20.27 -1.21
N ARG A 183 -2.07 -19.70 -1.84
CA ARG A 183 -2.76 -18.48 -1.42
C ARG A 183 -1.81 -17.27 -1.29
N CYS A 184 -0.76 -17.23 -2.09
CA CYS A 184 0.36 -16.30 -1.95
C CYS A 184 0.59 -15.48 -3.22
N VAL A 185 0.45 -14.17 -3.12
CA VAL A 185 0.69 -13.24 -4.24
C VAL A 185 2.14 -13.24 -4.70
N VAL A 186 3.10 -13.53 -3.82
CA VAL A 186 4.53 -13.62 -4.18
C VAL A 186 4.75 -14.79 -5.11
N MET A 187 4.16 -15.96 -4.76
CA MET A 187 4.24 -17.16 -5.59
C MET A 187 3.56 -16.95 -6.94
N ASP A 188 2.36 -16.35 -6.96
CA ASP A 188 1.65 -16.04 -8.20
C ASP A 188 2.45 -15.08 -9.10
N PHE A 189 3.06 -14.04 -8.52
CA PHE A 189 3.90 -13.12 -9.27
C PHE A 189 5.13 -13.83 -9.86
N CYS A 190 5.83 -14.64 -9.06
CA CYS A 190 7.02 -15.35 -9.50
C CYS A 190 6.71 -16.34 -10.61
N GLU A 191 5.62 -17.11 -10.49
CA GLU A 191 5.17 -18.05 -11.53
C GLU A 191 4.87 -17.31 -12.84
N ARG A 192 4.06 -16.22 -12.79
CA ARG A 192 3.71 -15.41 -13.97
C ARG A 192 4.93 -14.75 -14.63
N ALA A 193 5.89 -14.32 -13.84
CA ALA A 193 7.12 -13.70 -14.32
C ALA A 193 8.19 -14.73 -14.75
N GLY A 194 7.96 -16.02 -14.52
CA GLY A 194 8.93 -17.08 -14.81
C GLY A 194 10.15 -17.07 -13.88
N ILE A 195 9.98 -16.57 -12.65
CA ILE A 195 11.01 -16.49 -11.61
C ILE A 195 11.01 -17.78 -10.80
N GLU A 196 12.15 -18.45 -10.70
CA GLU A 196 12.33 -19.58 -9.78
C GLU A 196 12.49 -19.05 -8.35
N PHE A 197 11.46 -19.30 -7.52
CA PHE A 197 11.40 -18.78 -6.15
C PHE A 197 11.00 -19.89 -5.18
N GLY A 198 11.79 -20.08 -4.11
CA GLY A 198 11.47 -21.06 -3.05
C GLY A 198 10.38 -20.51 -2.12
N GLY A 199 9.27 -21.24 -2.03
CA GLY A 199 8.09 -20.82 -1.25
C GLY A 199 8.31 -20.71 0.27
N ASP A 200 9.38 -21.34 0.80
CA ASP A 200 9.80 -21.31 2.20
C ASP A 200 10.32 -19.94 2.67
N LYS A 201 10.57 -19.02 1.73
CA LYS A 201 11.17 -17.70 1.97
C LYS A 201 10.26 -16.53 1.69
N VAL A 202 8.96 -16.78 1.69
CA VAL A 202 7.96 -15.70 1.51
C VAL A 202 7.92 -14.83 2.76
N ILE A 203 8.14 -13.53 2.57
CA ILE A 203 7.99 -12.52 3.61
C ILE A 203 6.62 -11.88 3.46
N ARG A 204 5.75 -12.09 4.44
CA ARG A 204 4.45 -11.44 4.53
C ARG A 204 4.59 -10.18 5.38
N VAL A 205 4.29 -9.03 4.79
CA VAL A 205 4.32 -7.74 5.49
C VAL A 205 2.99 -7.02 5.33
N ASN A 206 2.72 -6.12 6.28
CA ASN A 206 1.49 -5.32 6.28
C ASN A 206 0.21 -6.19 6.30
N GLU A 207 0.15 -7.19 7.15
CA GLU A 207 -1.08 -7.91 7.43
C GLU A 207 -2.17 -6.95 7.90
N SER A 208 -3.41 -7.26 7.55
CA SER A 208 -4.54 -6.41 7.90
C SER A 208 -4.73 -6.40 9.42
N LEU A 209 -4.95 -5.21 9.96
CA LEU A 209 -5.33 -5.02 11.35
C LEU A 209 -6.83 -5.30 11.51
N ASN A 210 -7.24 -5.77 12.67
CA ASN A 210 -8.63 -5.83 13.05
C ASN A 210 -9.15 -4.43 13.43
N ILE A 211 -10.46 -4.29 13.64
CA ILE A 211 -11.08 -3.00 13.93
C ILE A 211 -10.56 -2.38 15.23
N ASN A 212 -10.30 -3.21 16.25
CA ASN A 212 -9.88 -2.72 17.57
C ASN A 212 -8.43 -2.20 17.53
N ALA A 213 -7.54 -2.90 16.84
CA ALA A 213 -6.19 -2.39 16.56
C ALA A 213 -6.21 -1.05 15.79
N VAL A 214 -7.12 -0.91 14.82
CA VAL A 214 -7.30 0.34 14.08
C VAL A 214 -7.81 1.47 14.99
N LYS A 215 -8.77 1.18 15.88
CA LYS A 215 -9.27 2.12 16.87
C LYS A 215 -8.15 2.59 17.82
N PHE A 216 -7.33 1.67 18.35
CA PHE A 216 -6.20 2.05 19.20
C PHE A 216 -5.21 2.96 18.48
N LEU A 217 -4.80 2.60 17.26
CA LEU A 217 -3.87 3.45 16.49
C LEU A 217 -4.46 4.82 16.17
N HIS A 218 -5.77 4.89 15.92
CA HIS A 218 -6.48 6.16 15.71
C HIS A 218 -6.47 7.02 16.97
N ALA A 219 -6.83 6.44 18.12
CA ALA A 219 -6.82 7.10 19.42
C ALA A 219 -5.43 7.64 19.78
N ILE A 220 -4.41 6.80 19.68
CA ILE A 220 -3.01 7.16 19.94
C ILE A 220 -2.56 8.29 18.99
N GLY A 221 -2.90 8.18 17.71
CA GLY A 221 -2.57 9.20 16.72
C GLY A 221 -3.17 10.56 17.08
N ARG A 222 -4.43 10.60 17.46
CA ARG A 222 -5.12 11.83 17.93
C ARG A 222 -4.50 12.40 19.18
N TYR A 223 -4.23 11.56 20.18
CA TYR A 223 -3.56 11.97 21.42
C TYR A 223 -2.20 12.59 21.14
N ARG A 224 -1.34 11.91 20.35
CA ARG A 224 -0.02 12.44 19.99
C ARG A 224 -0.09 13.78 19.27
N ILE A 225 -1.03 13.93 18.34
CA ILE A 225 -1.27 15.21 17.63
C ILE A 225 -1.68 16.31 18.63
N ALA A 226 -2.59 16.01 19.55
CA ALA A 226 -3.03 16.96 20.58
C ALA A 226 -1.89 17.38 21.50
N GLN A 227 -0.92 16.50 21.77
CA GLN A 227 0.28 16.78 22.55
C GLN A 227 1.42 17.40 21.73
N GLY A 228 1.22 17.70 20.46
CA GLY A 228 2.28 18.22 19.57
C GLY A 228 3.41 17.24 19.29
N LYS A 229 3.22 15.93 19.58
CA LYS A 229 4.24 14.90 19.37
C LYS A 229 4.34 14.49 17.90
N SER A 230 5.50 13.98 17.51
CA SER A 230 5.78 13.49 16.16
C SER A 230 4.85 12.34 15.76
N MET A 231 4.43 12.34 14.48
CA MET A 231 3.74 11.23 13.82
C MET A 231 4.69 10.51 12.87
N PRO A 232 4.40 9.26 12.42
CA PRO A 232 5.34 8.44 11.65
C PRO A 232 6.07 9.14 10.50
N ALA A 233 5.42 10.11 9.84
CA ALA A 233 6.05 10.90 8.75
C ALA A 233 7.15 11.86 9.21
N SER A 234 7.22 12.19 10.51
CA SER A 234 8.17 13.13 11.12
C SER A 234 8.94 12.54 12.30
N MET A 235 8.72 11.27 12.62
CA MET A 235 9.42 10.54 13.67
C MET A 235 10.91 10.37 13.35
N THR A 236 11.73 10.37 14.38
CA THR A 236 13.10 9.88 14.32
C THR A 236 13.13 8.38 14.07
N ALA A 237 14.28 7.82 13.73
CA ALA A 237 14.42 6.39 13.49
C ALA A 237 14.04 5.55 14.73
N MET A 238 14.36 6.03 15.94
CA MET A 238 14.03 5.34 17.18
C MET A 238 12.52 5.39 17.48
N GLU A 239 11.89 6.54 17.33
CA GLU A 239 10.46 6.69 17.51
C GLU A 239 9.69 5.82 16.51
N LEU A 240 10.16 5.76 15.25
CA LEU A 240 9.55 4.93 14.22
C LEU A 240 9.66 3.43 14.55
N LEU A 241 10.79 3.01 15.12
CA LEU A 241 10.97 1.63 15.58
C LEU A 241 10.00 1.28 16.70
N LYS A 242 9.84 2.15 17.70
CA LYS A 242 8.85 1.99 18.77
C LYS A 242 7.43 1.92 18.22
N TRP A 243 7.10 2.81 17.28
CA TRP A 243 5.79 2.84 16.62
C TRP A 243 5.49 1.52 15.88
N GLU A 244 6.44 1.01 15.10
CA GLU A 244 6.27 -0.26 14.38
C GLU A 244 6.17 -1.45 15.35
N SER A 245 6.88 -1.41 16.49
CA SER A 245 6.75 -2.41 17.56
C SER A 245 5.36 -2.37 18.18
N LEU A 246 4.81 -1.18 18.46
CA LEU A 246 3.44 -1.03 18.93
C LEU A 246 2.43 -1.57 17.93
N VAL A 247 2.57 -1.21 16.64
CA VAL A 247 1.70 -1.75 15.59
C VAL A 247 1.73 -3.28 15.57
N HIS A 248 2.90 -3.87 15.77
CA HIS A 248 3.04 -5.33 15.84
C HIS A 248 2.32 -5.93 17.06
N VAL A 249 2.45 -5.32 18.22
CA VAL A 249 1.72 -5.74 19.44
C VAL A 249 0.20 -5.64 19.22
N LEU A 250 -0.27 -4.54 18.65
CA LEU A 250 -1.70 -4.34 18.38
C LEU A 250 -2.30 -5.34 17.36
N GLN A 251 -1.48 -6.08 16.60
CA GLN A 251 -1.97 -7.19 15.78
C GLN A 251 -2.54 -8.34 16.61
N ALA A 252 -2.14 -8.47 17.87
CA ALA A 252 -2.64 -9.48 18.79
C ALA A 252 -3.98 -9.11 19.46
N VAL A 253 -4.41 -7.86 19.37
CA VAL A 253 -5.72 -7.42 19.91
C VAL A 253 -6.83 -8.25 19.26
N PRO A 254 -7.76 -8.83 20.03
CA PRO A 254 -8.89 -9.54 19.47
C PRO A 254 -9.87 -8.59 18.79
N GLY A 255 -10.54 -9.07 17.75
CA GLY A 255 -11.57 -8.30 17.06
C GLY A 255 -11.80 -8.72 15.61
N PRO A 256 -12.96 -8.36 15.04
CA PRO A 256 -13.27 -8.65 13.66
C PRO A 256 -12.43 -7.76 12.70
N PRO A 257 -12.30 -8.13 11.42
CA PRO A 257 -11.68 -7.27 10.43
C PRO A 257 -12.35 -5.90 10.33
N LEU A 258 -11.58 -4.82 10.09
CA LEU A 258 -12.16 -3.52 9.76
C LEU A 258 -13.03 -3.66 8.51
N ARG A 259 -14.28 -3.21 8.62
CA ARG A 259 -15.24 -3.11 7.52
C ARG A 259 -15.85 -1.72 7.48
N LEU A 260 -16.05 -1.20 6.27
CA LEU A 260 -16.79 0.04 6.05
C LEU A 260 -18.27 -0.27 5.84
N HIS A 261 -19.15 0.53 6.45
CA HIS A 261 -20.60 0.37 6.31
C HIS A 261 -21.06 0.66 4.88
N SER A 262 -22.08 -0.07 4.43
CA SER A 262 -22.62 0.03 3.06
C SER A 262 -23.09 1.44 2.71
N SER A 263 -23.62 2.21 3.67
CA SER A 263 -24.05 3.60 3.42
C SER A 263 -22.93 4.53 2.97
N LEU A 264 -21.67 4.24 3.35
CA LEU A 264 -20.52 5.02 2.90
C LEU A 264 -20.04 4.62 1.52
N THR A 265 -20.18 3.36 1.20
CA THR A 265 -19.47 2.76 0.05
C THR A 265 -20.39 2.44 -1.12
N SER A 266 -21.72 2.61 -0.98
CA SER A 266 -22.70 2.24 -2.01
C SER A 266 -22.46 2.94 -3.35
N ALA A 267 -22.29 4.26 -3.36
CA ALA A 267 -22.05 5.02 -4.59
C ALA A 267 -20.74 4.58 -5.29
N PHE A 268 -19.69 4.31 -4.52
CA PHE A 268 -18.42 3.82 -5.03
C PHE A 268 -18.55 2.39 -5.58
N ALA A 269 -19.29 1.53 -4.88
CA ALA A 269 -19.57 0.17 -5.32
C ALA A 269 -20.37 0.12 -6.63
N GLU A 270 -21.38 0.98 -6.78
CA GLU A 270 -22.16 1.10 -8.04
C GLU A 270 -21.31 1.65 -9.18
N SER A 271 -20.43 2.63 -8.92
CA SER A 271 -19.47 3.12 -9.91
C SER A 271 -18.55 2.00 -10.41
N PHE A 272 -18.05 1.18 -9.50
CA PHE A 272 -17.21 0.05 -9.87
C PHE A 272 -17.98 -1.03 -10.63
N LYS A 273 -19.22 -1.33 -10.24
CA LYS A 273 -20.08 -2.28 -10.93
C LYS A 273 -20.30 -1.88 -12.39
N ALA A 274 -20.40 -0.58 -12.67
CA ALA A 274 -20.50 -0.07 -14.04
C ALA A 274 -19.22 -0.32 -14.87
N GLU A 275 -18.05 -0.44 -14.22
CA GLU A 275 -16.78 -0.74 -14.90
C GLU A 275 -16.52 -2.24 -15.08
N GLN A 276 -17.19 -3.09 -14.31
CA GLN A 276 -16.95 -4.53 -14.27
C GLN A 276 -16.98 -5.21 -15.66
N PRO A 277 -17.95 -4.95 -16.55
CA PRO A 277 -17.98 -5.58 -17.88
C PRO A 277 -16.73 -5.25 -18.71
N LEU A 278 -16.20 -4.03 -18.60
CA LEU A 278 -14.99 -3.61 -19.32
C LEU A 278 -13.77 -4.32 -18.75
N LEU A 279 -13.71 -4.47 -17.43
CA LEU A 279 -12.63 -5.21 -16.76
C LEU A 279 -12.64 -6.68 -17.13
N GLU A 280 -13.79 -7.33 -17.11
CA GLU A 280 -13.96 -8.74 -17.49
C GLU A 280 -13.53 -8.97 -18.95
N LYS A 281 -13.96 -8.10 -19.86
CA LYS A 281 -13.53 -8.13 -21.26
C LYS A 281 -12.01 -7.99 -21.38
N ARG A 282 -11.41 -7.03 -20.63
CA ARG A 282 -9.95 -6.78 -20.68
C ARG A 282 -9.14 -7.92 -20.10
N LEU A 283 -9.61 -8.56 -19.02
CA LEU A 283 -8.92 -9.64 -18.35
C LEU A 283 -9.24 -11.03 -18.93
N GLY A 284 -10.22 -11.11 -19.82
CA GLY A 284 -10.65 -12.36 -20.44
C GLY A 284 -11.29 -13.37 -19.48
N ARG A 285 -11.79 -12.90 -18.34
CA ARG A 285 -12.40 -13.74 -17.29
C ARG A 285 -13.42 -12.94 -16.46
N PRO A 286 -14.44 -13.61 -15.91
CA PRO A 286 -15.39 -12.96 -15.01
C PRO A 286 -14.70 -12.43 -13.75
N ALA A 287 -15.27 -11.40 -13.19
CA ALA A 287 -14.85 -10.90 -11.88
C ALA A 287 -15.16 -11.95 -10.80
N PRO A 288 -14.23 -12.24 -9.87
CA PRO A 288 -14.53 -13.12 -8.74
C PRO A 288 -15.68 -12.56 -7.90
N ALA A 289 -16.45 -13.42 -7.28
CA ALA A 289 -17.55 -13.04 -6.39
C ALA A 289 -17.11 -12.10 -5.25
N THR A 290 -15.85 -12.22 -4.83
CA THR A 290 -15.19 -11.35 -3.84
C THR A 290 -15.06 -9.89 -4.31
N LEU A 291 -15.09 -9.63 -5.62
CA LEU A 291 -15.13 -8.28 -6.18
C LEU A 291 -16.55 -7.67 -6.17
N ALA A 292 -17.59 -8.49 -6.04
CA ALA A 292 -18.95 -7.98 -5.90
C ALA A 292 -19.04 -7.11 -4.64
N ALA A 293 -19.82 -6.05 -4.73
CA ALA A 293 -20.06 -5.17 -3.60
C ALA A 293 -20.64 -6.00 -2.42
N ARG A 294 -19.83 -6.19 -1.37
CA ARG A 294 -20.34 -6.76 -0.13
C ARG A 294 -21.26 -5.75 0.53
N ARG A 295 -22.48 -6.16 0.82
CA ARG A 295 -23.32 -5.40 1.71
C ARG A 295 -22.81 -5.64 3.13
N ASN A 296 -22.45 -4.59 3.81
CA ASN A 296 -21.96 -4.64 5.18
C ASN A 296 -22.71 -3.64 6.05
N ASP A 297 -23.66 -4.13 6.80
CA ASP A 297 -24.54 -3.31 7.63
C ASP A 297 -23.98 -3.16 9.07
N GLU A 298 -22.88 -3.86 9.40
CA GLU A 298 -22.18 -3.82 10.70
C GLU A 298 -20.85 -3.04 10.64
N GLY A 299 -20.52 -2.48 9.50
CA GLY A 299 -19.27 -1.74 9.30
C GLY A 299 -19.28 -0.34 9.93
N VAL A 300 -18.09 0.24 9.98
CA VAL A 300 -17.87 1.62 10.49
C VAL A 300 -18.51 2.64 9.56
N ARG A 301 -19.34 3.54 10.10
CA ARG A 301 -20.10 4.56 9.38
C ARG A 301 -19.43 5.93 9.40
N SER A 302 -18.62 6.20 10.42
CA SER A 302 -18.00 7.50 10.61
C SER A 302 -16.69 7.39 11.37
N GLU A 303 -15.85 8.43 11.28
CA GLU A 303 -14.62 8.51 12.07
C GLU A 303 -14.91 8.48 13.59
N ALA A 304 -16.04 9.03 14.02
CA ALA A 304 -16.43 9.02 15.42
C ALA A 304 -16.58 7.61 16.01
N GLU A 305 -17.02 6.64 15.21
CA GLU A 305 -17.14 5.25 15.66
C GLU A 305 -15.78 4.57 15.91
N LEU A 306 -14.69 5.14 15.41
CA LEU A 306 -13.33 4.68 15.74
C LEU A 306 -12.88 5.11 17.15
N SER A 307 -13.62 5.96 17.82
CA SER A 307 -13.34 6.41 19.18
C SER A 307 -14.12 5.66 20.27
N PHE A 308 -14.89 4.64 19.88
CA PHE A 308 -15.66 3.80 20.84
C PHE A 308 -15.07 2.40 20.90
N PHE A 309 -14.85 1.92 22.12
CA PHE A 309 -14.31 0.60 22.43
C PHE A 309 -15.37 -0.24 23.13
N ASP A 310 -15.48 -1.51 22.75
CA ASP A 310 -16.30 -2.48 23.49
C ASP A 310 -15.57 -2.94 24.77
N GLN A 311 -16.34 -3.56 25.68
CA GLN A 311 -15.82 -3.96 26.99
C GLN A 311 -14.67 -4.99 26.85
N ASP A 312 -14.80 -5.95 25.95
CA ASP A 312 -13.76 -6.98 25.75
C ASP A 312 -12.43 -6.37 25.30
N THR A 313 -12.50 -5.31 24.49
CA THR A 313 -11.32 -4.56 24.05
C THR A 313 -10.68 -3.77 25.19
N LEU A 314 -11.50 -3.16 26.07
CA LEU A 314 -11.02 -2.45 27.25
C LEU A 314 -10.41 -3.42 28.27
N ASP A 315 -11.03 -4.57 28.51
CA ASP A 315 -10.52 -5.60 29.41
C ASP A 315 -9.17 -6.13 28.90
N TRP A 316 -9.02 -6.35 27.60
CA TRP A 316 -7.73 -6.71 27.00
C TRP A 316 -6.67 -5.62 27.23
N LEU A 317 -7.03 -4.35 27.10
CA LEU A 317 -6.11 -3.24 27.33
C LEU A 317 -5.66 -3.16 28.79
N GLU A 318 -6.59 -3.31 29.74
CA GLU A 318 -6.30 -3.35 31.17
C GLU A 318 -5.34 -4.50 31.54
N GLU A 319 -5.58 -5.69 30.96
CA GLU A 319 -4.69 -6.84 31.15
C GLU A 319 -3.28 -6.57 30.56
N PHE A 320 -3.24 -5.96 29.38
CA PHE A 320 -1.99 -5.70 28.68
C PHE A 320 -1.14 -4.60 29.34
N THR A 321 -1.76 -3.50 29.79
CA THR A 321 -1.08 -2.35 30.40
C THR A 321 -0.87 -2.48 31.90
N GLY A 322 -1.68 -3.30 32.58
CA GLY A 322 -1.78 -3.34 34.03
C GLY A 322 -2.49 -2.12 34.65
N GLU A 323 -3.03 -1.22 33.84
CA GLU A 323 -3.71 0.00 34.26
C GLU A 323 -5.22 -0.11 34.03
N ARG A 324 -6.02 0.41 34.99
CA ARG A 324 -7.46 0.49 34.82
C ARG A 324 -7.82 1.60 33.84
N VAL A 325 -8.53 1.26 32.78
CA VAL A 325 -9.06 2.18 31.80
C VAL A 325 -10.49 2.57 32.20
N GLY A 326 -10.84 3.84 32.11
CA GLY A 326 -12.19 4.31 32.44
C GLY A 326 -13.26 3.62 31.57
N ARG A 327 -14.35 3.15 32.22
CA ARG A 327 -15.38 2.30 31.60
C ARG A 327 -16.41 3.03 30.72
N ASP A 328 -16.18 4.29 30.39
CA ASP A 328 -17.05 5.05 29.48
C ASP A 328 -16.85 4.75 28.00
N GLY A 329 -15.85 3.90 27.68
CA GLY A 329 -15.58 3.43 26.33
C GLY A 329 -15.14 4.50 25.34
N GLN A 330 -14.81 5.72 25.84
CA GLN A 330 -14.42 6.84 25.00
C GLN A 330 -12.90 7.04 24.92
N ASP A 331 -12.46 7.52 23.78
CA ASP A 331 -11.07 7.83 23.39
C ASP A 331 -10.19 8.51 24.47
N PRO A 332 -10.68 9.50 25.27
CA PRO A 332 -9.85 10.20 26.25
C PRO A 332 -9.27 9.35 27.38
N ALA A 333 -9.89 8.20 27.67
CA ALA A 333 -9.40 7.31 28.72
C ALA A 333 -8.37 6.29 28.22
N VAL A 334 -8.48 5.89 26.96
CA VAL A 334 -7.63 4.87 26.33
C VAL A 334 -6.32 5.46 25.81
N ALA A 335 -6.37 6.69 25.27
CA ALA A 335 -5.26 7.30 24.58
C ALA A 335 -4.02 7.59 25.46
N PRO A 336 -4.14 8.05 26.73
CA PRO A 336 -2.98 8.20 27.61
C PRO A 336 -2.33 6.89 27.98
N ALA A 337 -3.11 5.87 28.38
CA ALA A 337 -2.59 4.57 28.82
C ALA A 337 -1.73 3.89 27.75
N VAL A 338 -2.10 4.05 26.46
CA VAL A 338 -1.33 3.46 25.35
C VAL A 338 -0.30 4.45 24.79
N GLY A 339 -0.53 5.77 24.91
CA GLY A 339 0.39 6.81 24.42
C GLY A 339 1.70 6.86 25.18
N GLU A 340 1.68 6.61 26.48
CA GLU A 340 2.86 6.58 27.36
C GLU A 340 3.77 5.38 27.07
N MET A 341 3.24 4.31 26.47
CA MET A 341 4.05 3.16 26.04
C MET A 341 5.06 3.50 24.93
N LEU A 342 4.93 4.65 24.27
CA LEU A 342 5.82 5.11 23.20
C LEU A 342 6.91 6.07 23.69
N ASP A 343 6.80 6.61 24.88
CA ASP A 343 7.78 7.47 25.50
C ASP A 343 8.74 6.65 26.34
#